data_9db1f39f79d96020860f876a757c658e
#
_entry.id   9db1f39f79d96020860f876a757c658e
#
_cell.length_a   1.000
_cell.length_b   1.000
_cell.length_c   1.000
_cell.angle_alpha   90.00
_cell.angle_beta   90.00
_cell.angle_gamma   90.00
#
_symmetry.space_group_name_H-M   'P 1'
#
loop_
_entity.id
_entity.type
_entity.pdbx_description
1 polymer ?
#
loop_
_entity_poly.entity_id
_entity_poly.type
_entity_poly.pdbx_seq_one_letter_code
_entity_poly.pdbx_strand_id
1 'polypeptide(L)'
;MKISEIGKLLDAQLLAGEEHLDSEVISACCSDMMSDVLAYVKDQGVLITGLINSQVIRTANMMDMICIVFVRGKKPTEEMVELAKECGIAVMCSEKRAFEACGILYAAGLSHKGGH
;
A
#
# COMPACT_ATOMS: atom_id res chain seq x y z
N MET A 1 1.94 -1.01 -12.73
CA MET A 1 3.21 -0.93 -11.97
C MET A 1 3.29 -2.12 -11.03
N LYS A 2 4.40 -2.81 -11.03
CA LYS A 2 4.58 -3.98 -10.15
C LYS A 2 4.88 -3.55 -8.73
N ILE A 3 4.53 -4.40 -7.76
CA ILE A 3 4.83 -4.14 -6.35
C ILE A 3 6.33 -3.94 -6.15
N SER A 4 7.17 -4.72 -6.84
CA SER A 4 8.64 -4.56 -6.77
C SER A 4 9.10 -3.18 -7.23
N GLU A 5 8.45 -2.60 -8.23
CA GLU A 5 8.77 -1.26 -8.71
C GLU A 5 8.41 -0.20 -7.68
N ILE A 6 7.27 -0.35 -7.02
CA ILE A 6 6.84 0.55 -5.94
C ILE A 6 7.90 0.54 -4.84
N GLY A 7 8.35 -0.64 -4.44
CA GLY A 7 9.39 -0.78 -3.42
C GLY A 7 10.68 -0.06 -3.78
N LYS A 8 11.12 -0.18 -5.02
CA LYS A 8 12.33 0.50 -5.49
C LYS A 8 12.17 2.01 -5.53
N LEU A 9 11.05 2.49 -6.07
CA LEU A 9 10.78 3.92 -6.19
C LEU A 9 10.72 4.62 -4.84
N LEU A 10 10.16 3.94 -3.84
CA LEU A 10 9.98 4.51 -2.50
C LEU A 10 11.11 4.14 -1.54
N ASP A 11 12.12 3.40 -2.02
CA ASP A 11 13.20 2.91 -1.19
C ASP A 11 12.64 2.21 0.05
N ALA A 12 11.67 1.34 -0.18
CA ALA A 12 10.89 0.71 0.88
C ALA A 12 11.43 -0.66 1.26
N GLN A 13 11.25 -1.00 2.53
CA GLN A 13 11.58 -2.32 3.04
C GLN A 13 10.35 -3.22 2.98
N LEU A 14 10.48 -4.39 2.35
CA LEU A 14 9.40 -5.37 2.29
C LEU A 14 9.30 -6.14 3.61
N LEU A 15 8.10 -6.22 4.17
CA LEU A 15 7.83 -6.92 5.42
C LEU A 15 6.96 -8.17 5.23
N ALA A 16 6.17 -8.21 4.16
CA ALA A 16 5.32 -9.35 3.83
C ALA A 16 5.02 -9.33 2.33
N GLY A 17 4.78 -10.50 1.75
CA GLY A 17 4.32 -10.58 0.37
C GLY A 17 5.41 -10.76 -0.67
N GLU A 18 6.54 -11.37 -0.34
CA GLU A 18 7.60 -11.67 -1.31
C GLU A 18 7.07 -12.38 -2.55
N GLU A 19 6.12 -13.26 -2.38
CA GLU A 19 5.52 -14.04 -3.47
C GLU A 19 4.66 -13.18 -4.40
N HIS A 20 4.36 -11.94 -4.03
CA HIS A 20 3.50 -11.05 -4.80
C HIS A 20 4.24 -9.90 -5.48
N LEU A 21 5.56 -9.91 -5.47
CA LEU A 21 6.37 -8.79 -6.01
C LEU A 21 6.12 -8.50 -7.48
N ASP A 22 5.71 -9.50 -8.25
CA ASP A 22 5.42 -9.34 -9.68
C ASP A 22 3.96 -8.98 -9.98
N SER A 23 3.13 -8.86 -8.95
CA SER A 23 1.72 -8.50 -9.12
C SER A 23 1.59 -7.05 -9.57
N GLU A 24 0.63 -6.81 -10.47
CA GLU A 24 0.38 -5.46 -10.99
C GLU A 24 -0.54 -4.67 -10.07
N VAL A 25 -0.10 -3.46 -9.73
CA VAL A 25 -0.90 -2.47 -9.02
C VAL A 25 -1.43 -1.50 -10.08
N ILE A 26 -2.74 -1.32 -10.13
CA ILE A 26 -3.38 -0.48 -11.15
C ILE A 26 -3.93 0.84 -10.61
N SER A 27 -4.01 0.99 -9.30
CA SER A 27 -4.52 2.23 -8.69
C SER A 27 -3.82 2.50 -7.37
N ALA A 28 -3.97 3.70 -6.86
CA ALA A 28 -3.39 4.10 -5.59
C ALA A 28 -4.34 4.97 -4.78
N CYS A 29 -4.27 4.82 -3.48
CA CYS A 29 -5.02 5.64 -2.53
C CYS A 29 -4.08 6.02 -1.39
N CYS A 30 -4.14 7.26 -0.94
CA CYS A 30 -3.39 7.71 0.22
C CYS A 30 -4.36 8.28 1.24
N SER A 31 -4.47 7.62 2.38
CA SER A 31 -5.35 8.11 3.45
C SER A 31 -4.99 7.47 4.77
N ASP A 32 -5.17 8.22 5.86
CA ASP A 32 -5.14 7.71 7.22
C ASP A 32 -6.56 7.50 7.76
N MET A 33 -7.59 7.80 6.95
CA MET A 33 -8.99 7.60 7.30
C MET A 33 -9.57 6.45 6.51
N MET A 34 -9.86 5.36 7.19
CA MET A 34 -10.36 4.15 6.54
C MET A 34 -11.74 4.34 5.90
N SER A 35 -12.55 5.26 6.40
CA SER A 35 -13.83 5.58 5.75
C SER A 35 -13.63 6.15 4.34
N ASP A 36 -12.57 6.90 4.10
CA ASP A 36 -12.24 7.42 2.78
C ASP A 36 -11.80 6.28 1.86
N VAL A 37 -11.01 5.34 2.40
CA VAL A 37 -10.58 4.18 1.63
C VAL A 37 -11.79 3.37 1.17
N LEU A 38 -12.74 3.12 2.08
CA LEU A 38 -13.97 2.39 1.75
C LEU A 38 -14.81 3.10 0.69
N ALA A 39 -14.77 4.43 0.66
CA ALA A 39 -15.60 5.20 -0.26
C ALA A 39 -15.02 5.32 -1.67
N TYR A 40 -13.70 5.33 -1.83
CA TYR A 40 -13.07 5.77 -3.08
C TYR A 40 -12.11 4.79 -3.71
N VAL A 41 -11.76 3.71 -3.05
CA VAL A 41 -10.72 2.81 -3.54
C VAL A 41 -11.22 1.88 -4.65
N LYS A 42 -10.34 1.61 -5.60
CA LYS A 42 -10.51 0.60 -6.64
C LYS A 42 -9.70 -0.63 -6.26
N ASP A 43 -10.13 -1.78 -6.72
CA ASP A 43 -9.41 -3.04 -6.49
C ASP A 43 -8.02 -3.04 -7.14
N GLN A 44 -7.18 -3.99 -6.77
CA GLN A 44 -5.79 -4.12 -7.21
C GLN A 44 -4.97 -2.85 -6.90
N GLY A 45 -5.30 -2.15 -5.82
CA GLY A 45 -4.66 -0.90 -5.48
C GLY A 45 -3.54 -1.05 -4.47
N VAL A 46 -2.76 0.02 -4.33
CA VAL A 46 -1.84 0.21 -3.22
C VAL A 46 -2.41 1.27 -2.28
N LEU A 47 -2.37 0.99 -1.00
CA LEU A 47 -2.75 1.96 0.04
C LEU A 47 -1.48 2.55 0.63
N ILE A 48 -1.39 3.87 0.61
CA ILE A 48 -0.29 4.62 1.22
C ILE A 48 -0.85 5.25 2.49
N THR A 49 -0.28 4.93 3.64
CA THR A 49 -0.82 5.39 4.92
C THR A 49 0.26 5.48 5.98
N GLY A 50 0.03 6.32 6.98
CA GLY A 50 0.84 6.38 8.19
C GLY A 50 0.11 5.82 9.41
N LEU A 51 -1.09 5.29 9.21
CA LEU A 51 -1.89 4.77 10.31
C LEU A 51 -1.46 3.36 10.70
N ILE A 52 -1.03 3.19 11.95
CA ILE A 52 -0.62 1.89 12.49
C ILE A 52 -1.78 1.30 13.30
N ASN A 53 -2.59 0.52 12.62
CA ASN A 53 -3.79 -0.09 13.20
C ASN A 53 -4.19 -1.28 12.33
N SER A 54 -4.56 -2.39 12.96
CA SER A 54 -4.96 -3.61 12.22
C SER A 54 -6.14 -3.37 11.30
N GLN A 55 -6.96 -2.35 11.56
CA GLN A 55 -8.07 -1.99 10.69
C GLN A 55 -7.61 -1.62 9.28
N VAL A 56 -6.39 -1.12 9.14
CA VAL A 56 -5.79 -0.82 7.83
C VAL A 56 -5.75 -2.09 6.98
N ILE A 57 -5.28 -3.19 7.57
CA ILE A 57 -5.16 -4.47 6.85
C ILE A 57 -6.56 -4.99 6.48
N ARG A 58 -7.49 -4.94 7.42
CA ARG A 58 -8.86 -5.42 7.20
C ARG A 58 -9.56 -4.63 6.09
N THR A 59 -9.42 -3.31 6.11
CA THR A 59 -10.01 -2.45 5.09
C THR A 59 -9.40 -2.73 3.72
N ALA A 60 -8.08 -2.82 3.64
CA ALA A 60 -7.39 -3.14 2.39
C ALA A 60 -7.87 -4.48 1.83
N ASN A 61 -7.99 -5.49 2.68
CA ASN A 61 -8.48 -6.80 2.26
C ASN A 61 -9.93 -6.73 1.76
N MET A 62 -10.79 -6.00 2.45
CA MET A 62 -12.18 -5.83 2.07
C MET A 62 -12.31 -5.15 0.71
N MET A 63 -11.42 -4.23 0.39
CA MET A 63 -11.42 -3.48 -0.86
C MET A 63 -10.56 -4.12 -1.96
N ASP A 64 -10.10 -5.34 -1.75
CA ASP A 64 -9.27 -6.09 -2.71
C ASP A 64 -7.98 -5.36 -3.10
N MET A 65 -7.43 -4.60 -2.17
CA MET A 65 -6.12 -3.99 -2.35
C MET A 65 -5.04 -5.04 -2.17
N ILE A 66 -3.94 -4.91 -2.88
CA ILE A 66 -2.90 -5.95 -2.91
C ILE A 66 -1.58 -5.52 -2.26
N CYS A 67 -1.46 -4.24 -1.91
CA CYS A 67 -0.23 -3.70 -1.34
C CYS A 67 -0.54 -2.56 -0.39
N ILE A 68 0.21 -2.50 0.71
CA ILE A 68 0.15 -1.37 1.65
C ILE A 68 1.57 -0.86 1.85
N VAL A 69 1.75 0.46 1.76
CA VAL A 69 3.03 1.12 2.08
C VAL A 69 2.81 2.04 3.27
N PHE A 70 3.47 1.72 4.37
CA PHE A 70 3.49 2.59 5.55
C PHE A 70 4.60 3.63 5.36
N VAL A 71 4.25 4.90 5.50
CA VAL A 71 5.16 6.01 5.22
C VAL A 71 5.63 6.70 6.49
N ARG A 72 6.52 7.68 6.38
CA ARG A 72 7.09 8.45 7.47
C ARG A 72 7.86 7.59 8.48
N GLY A 73 8.44 6.50 8.03
CA GLY A 73 9.17 5.60 8.92
C GLY A 73 8.29 4.82 9.89
N LYS A 74 6.97 4.85 9.69
CA LYS A 74 6.04 4.09 10.53
C LYS A 74 6.16 2.62 10.20
N LYS A 75 6.16 1.78 11.24
CA LYS A 75 6.29 0.34 11.06
C LYS A 75 5.05 -0.35 11.62
N PRO A 76 4.46 -1.29 10.86
CA PRO A 76 3.35 -2.06 11.36
C PRO A 76 3.80 -3.00 12.47
N THR A 77 2.86 -3.39 13.33
CA THR A 77 3.13 -4.38 14.38
C THR A 77 3.28 -5.77 13.78
N GLU A 78 3.86 -6.69 14.55
CA GLU A 78 3.96 -8.10 14.11
C GLU A 78 2.59 -8.68 13.82
N GLU A 79 1.58 -8.34 14.63
CA GLU A 79 0.21 -8.78 14.42
C GLU A 79 -0.35 -8.30 13.08
N MET A 80 -0.07 -7.06 12.73
CA MET A 80 -0.48 -6.51 11.44
C MET A 80 0.19 -7.24 10.28
N VAL A 81 1.48 -7.50 10.39
CA VAL A 81 2.24 -8.22 9.35
C VAL A 81 1.69 -9.63 9.17
N GLU A 82 1.42 -10.33 10.26
CA GLU A 82 0.85 -11.69 10.19
C GLU A 82 -0.54 -11.66 9.56
N LEU A 83 -1.37 -10.69 9.91
CA LEU A 83 -2.69 -10.54 9.31
C LEU A 83 -2.58 -10.29 7.80
N ALA A 84 -1.64 -9.45 7.39
CA ALA A 84 -1.41 -9.18 5.97
C ALA A 84 -1.00 -10.44 5.22
N LYS A 85 -0.15 -11.27 5.82
CA LYS A 85 0.25 -12.56 5.23
C LYS A 85 -0.97 -13.47 5.03
N GLU A 86 -1.85 -13.54 6.01
CA GLU A 86 -3.07 -14.34 5.92
C GLU A 86 -3.98 -13.84 4.80
N CYS A 87 -4.02 -12.53 4.58
CA CYS A 87 -4.85 -11.92 3.54
C CYS A 87 -4.20 -11.90 2.15
N GLY A 88 -2.93 -12.27 2.06
CA GLY A 88 -2.20 -12.23 0.79
C GLY A 88 -1.86 -10.81 0.32
N ILE A 89 -1.66 -9.88 1.25
CA ILE A 89 -1.35 -8.49 0.95
C ILE A 89 0.13 -8.23 1.20
N ALA A 90 0.82 -7.60 0.22
CA ALA A 90 2.20 -7.19 0.39
C ALA A 90 2.25 -5.94 1.28
N VAL A 91 3.19 -5.92 2.21
CA VAL A 91 3.38 -4.81 3.14
C VAL A 91 4.81 -4.31 3.06
N MET A 92 4.96 -3.02 2.91
CA MET A 92 6.26 -2.35 2.87
C MET A 92 6.25 -1.15 3.82
N CYS A 93 7.42 -0.71 4.25
CA CYS A 93 7.56 0.54 4.97
C CYS A 93 8.65 1.39 4.34
N SER A 94 8.42 2.70 4.29
CA SER A 94 9.31 3.68 3.68
C SER A 94 9.50 4.86 4.62
N GLU A 95 10.71 5.42 4.61
CA GLU A 95 11.01 6.64 5.37
C GLU A 95 10.41 7.89 4.71
N LYS A 96 10.02 7.80 3.44
CA LYS A 96 9.47 8.94 2.72
C LYS A 96 8.16 9.38 3.34
N ARG A 97 7.88 10.69 3.25
CA ARG A 97 6.63 11.24 3.72
C ARG A 97 5.52 10.96 2.71
N ALA A 98 4.27 11.02 3.16
CA ALA A 98 3.12 10.70 2.31
C ALA A 98 3.09 11.52 1.03
N PHE A 99 3.32 12.83 1.12
CA PHE A 99 3.31 13.71 -0.04
C PHE A 99 4.37 13.29 -1.06
N GLU A 100 5.58 13.04 -0.61
CA GLU A 100 6.69 12.63 -1.46
C GLU A 100 6.41 11.29 -2.12
N ALA A 101 5.96 10.31 -1.32
CA ALA A 101 5.64 8.98 -1.83
C ALA A 101 4.56 9.03 -2.90
N CYS A 102 3.49 9.79 -2.67
CA CYS A 102 2.42 9.95 -3.63
C CYS A 102 2.92 10.64 -4.91
N GLY A 103 3.73 11.67 -4.77
CA GLY A 103 4.30 12.39 -5.90
C GLY A 103 5.15 11.50 -6.79
N ILE A 104 6.00 10.67 -6.18
CA ILE A 104 6.86 9.74 -6.91
C ILE A 104 6.02 8.73 -7.70
N LEU A 105 5.03 8.12 -7.06
CA LEU A 105 4.20 7.11 -7.71
C LEU A 105 3.32 7.73 -8.81
N TYR A 106 2.77 8.90 -8.56
CA TYR A 106 1.95 9.60 -9.54
C TYR A 106 2.77 9.97 -10.78
N ALA A 107 3.98 10.50 -10.58
CA ALA A 107 4.90 10.85 -11.66
C ALA A 107 5.30 9.61 -12.47
N ALA A 108 5.34 8.44 -11.84
CA ALA A 108 5.68 7.18 -12.50
C ALA A 108 4.48 6.53 -13.21
N GLY A 109 3.30 7.16 -13.17
CA GLY A 109 2.13 6.71 -13.92
C GLY A 109 1.00 6.09 -13.12
N LEU A 110 1.14 5.96 -11.82
CA LEU A 110 0.09 5.37 -10.99
C LEU A 110 -0.89 6.44 -10.57
N SER A 111 -2.18 6.16 -10.62
CA SER A 111 -3.22 7.14 -10.25
C SER A 111 -4.35 6.49 -9.46
N HIS A 112 -5.25 7.32 -8.95
CA HIS A 112 -6.43 6.84 -8.24
C HIS A 112 -7.52 6.31 -9.18
N LYS A 113 -7.39 6.57 -10.48
CA LYS A 113 -8.41 6.18 -11.47
C LYS A 113 -8.27 4.76 -11.96
N GLY A 114 -7.13 4.14 -11.72
CA GLY A 114 -6.86 2.77 -12.15
C GLY A 114 -6.68 2.65 -13.65
N GLY A 115 -5.68 1.88 -14.09
CA GLY A 115 -5.55 1.39 -15.46
C GLY A 115 -5.24 2.39 -16.57
N HIS A 116 -5.00 3.63 -16.26
CA HIS A 116 -4.58 4.59 -17.31
C HIS A 116 -4.23 5.96 -16.79
#